data_27c52ceafc3751bf6376cbb10b1dd7f4
#
_entry.id   27c52ceafc3751bf6376cbb10b1dd7f4
#
_cell.length_a   1.000
_cell.length_b   1.000
_cell.length_c   1.000
_cell.angle_alpha   90.00
_cell.angle_beta   90.00
_cell.angle_gamma   90.00
#
_symmetry.space_group_name_H-M   'P 1'
#
loop_
_entity.id
_entity.type
_entity.pdbx_description
1 polymer ?
#
loop_
_entity_poly.entity_id
_entity_poly.type
_entity_poly.pdbx_seq_one_letter_code
_entity_poly.pdbx_strand_id
1 'polypeptide(L)'
;NSKLQNMGLGLFDSWASTFGEVVTSIELAPEGTGYRAKSRFARFYNIPELMNMFKEIADIKTSDQLKLPVPEAEYETVVLKPTEQQKEIVESLGERAEVVRNGGVDAAVDNMLKITNDGRKLALDQRLVNELLPDNPESKISVCAEKSYEIWKDTAAQKSAQLIFCDLSTPKGDGSFNVYDDLKRKLMEKGVPEKEIAFIHDANTEAKKTELFGKVKSGQVRFLIGSTAKMGAGTNVQDRLIALHHLDIGWKPSDLEQREGRIIRQGNHNKKVHIFRYVTESTFDSYMWQLIENKQKFISQIMTSKAPVRSCEDVDEAALSYAEVKALATGNPAVKEKMALDVDVAKLKLLKANHMNNQYRLEDDIARNFPQQIAKLTEIIDSYKADIAHFSEYKITDPEQFSMEISGKVFTEK
;
A
#
# COMPACT_ATOMS: atom_id res chain seq x y z
N ASN A 1 8.85 7.30 -24.29
CA ASN A 1 10.30 6.98 -24.12
C ASN A 1 11.24 8.02 -24.73
N SER A 2 10.98 8.54 -25.94
CA SER A 2 11.86 9.55 -26.59
C SER A 2 12.04 10.82 -25.77
N LYS A 3 10.98 11.31 -25.10
CA LYS A 3 11.07 12.52 -24.27
C LYS A 3 11.94 12.31 -23.02
N LEU A 4 11.76 11.19 -22.34
CA LEU A 4 12.62 10.84 -21.19
C LEU A 4 14.08 10.72 -21.61
N GLN A 5 14.34 10.15 -22.79
CA GLN A 5 15.69 10.07 -23.35
C GLN A 5 16.28 11.45 -23.63
N ASN A 6 15.50 12.37 -24.25
CA ASN A 6 15.93 13.74 -24.51
C ASN A 6 16.23 14.56 -23.24
N MET A 7 15.60 14.19 -22.13
CA MET A 7 15.83 14.81 -20.83
C MET A 7 16.94 14.12 -20.01
N GLY A 8 17.59 13.09 -20.56
CA GLY A 8 18.57 12.29 -19.84
C GLY A 8 17.98 11.34 -18.78
N LEU A 9 16.65 11.16 -18.78
CA LEU A 9 15.89 10.37 -17.81
C LEU A 9 15.45 9.01 -18.37
N GLY A 10 16.07 8.57 -19.48
CA GLY A 10 15.71 7.33 -20.15
C GLY A 10 16.04 6.05 -19.38
N LEU A 11 16.99 6.11 -18.43
CA LEU A 11 17.33 5.04 -17.53
C LEU A 11 16.60 5.25 -16.18
N PHE A 12 16.14 4.15 -15.57
CA PHE A 12 15.44 4.20 -14.28
C PHE A 12 16.29 4.88 -13.20
N ASP A 13 17.58 4.61 -13.13
CA ASP A 13 18.46 5.19 -12.10
C ASP A 13 18.57 6.71 -12.25
N SER A 14 18.64 7.23 -13.47
CA SER A 14 18.66 8.68 -13.75
C SER A 14 17.32 9.32 -13.36
N TRP A 15 16.21 8.69 -13.68
CA TRP A 15 14.88 9.13 -13.28
C TRP A 15 14.72 9.08 -11.77
N ALA A 16 15.13 7.97 -11.14
CA ALA A 16 15.03 7.75 -9.71
C ALA A 16 15.86 8.77 -8.92
N SER A 17 17.08 9.08 -9.35
CA SER A 17 17.94 10.09 -8.70
C SER A 17 17.40 11.52 -8.84
N THR A 18 16.61 11.79 -9.89
CA THR A 18 16.02 13.12 -10.12
C THR A 18 14.74 13.34 -9.33
N PHE A 19 13.89 12.30 -9.23
CA PHE A 19 12.55 12.42 -8.65
C PHE A 19 12.36 11.68 -7.34
N GLY A 20 13.36 10.96 -6.86
CA GLY A 20 13.20 10.21 -5.64
C GLY A 20 14.48 9.98 -4.86
N GLU A 21 14.30 9.56 -3.65
CA GLU A 21 15.37 9.16 -2.73
C GLU A 21 15.12 7.74 -2.26
N VAL A 22 16.17 6.94 -2.35
CA VAL A 22 16.20 5.65 -1.68
C VAL A 22 16.44 5.90 -0.20
N VAL A 23 15.41 5.78 0.59
CA VAL A 23 15.49 5.88 2.04
C VAL A 23 15.84 4.52 2.60
N THR A 24 16.96 4.44 3.29
CA THR A 24 17.31 3.25 4.06
C THR A 24 16.68 3.38 5.44
N SER A 25 15.59 2.66 5.65
CA SER A 25 14.97 2.52 6.97
C SER A 25 15.57 1.33 7.70
N ILE A 26 15.78 1.50 8.99
CA ILE A 26 16.09 0.38 9.87
C ILE A 26 14.76 -0.23 10.27
N GLU A 27 14.41 -1.35 9.66
CA GLU A 27 13.20 -2.09 9.96
C GLU A 27 13.55 -3.29 10.85
N LEU A 28 12.60 -3.68 11.68
CA LEU A 28 12.71 -4.97 12.36
C LEU A 28 12.74 -6.06 11.28
N ALA A 29 13.71 -6.96 11.35
CA ALA A 29 13.78 -8.07 10.41
C ALA A 29 12.47 -8.88 10.48
N PRO A 30 11.94 -9.40 9.35
CA PRO A 30 10.72 -10.21 9.37
C PRO A 30 10.81 -11.41 10.30
N GLU A 31 12.03 -11.87 10.54
CA GLU A 31 12.36 -12.97 11.44
C GLU A 31 12.26 -12.56 12.92
N GLY A 32 11.95 -11.30 13.22
CA GLY A 32 11.87 -10.80 14.60
C GLY A 32 13.22 -10.62 15.30
N THR A 33 14.32 -11.06 14.68
CA THR A 33 15.68 -11.02 15.25
C THR A 33 16.47 -9.84 14.69
N GLY A 34 16.59 -8.77 15.49
CA GLY A 34 17.43 -7.64 15.15
C GLY A 34 16.84 -6.65 14.14
N TYR A 35 17.62 -5.63 13.81
CA TYR A 35 17.24 -4.61 12.84
C TYR A 35 18.00 -4.85 11.53
N ARG A 36 17.29 -4.80 10.41
CA ARG A 36 17.90 -4.79 9.09
C ARG A 36 17.74 -3.43 8.44
N ALA A 37 18.74 -3.01 7.71
CA ALA A 37 18.64 -1.88 6.82
C ALA A 37 17.87 -2.33 5.56
N LYS A 38 16.69 -1.78 5.34
CA LYS A 38 15.93 -1.97 4.10
C LYS A 38 15.91 -0.66 3.34
N SER A 39 16.53 -0.67 2.17
CA SER A 39 16.51 0.46 1.26
C SER A 39 15.29 0.35 0.38
N ARG A 40 14.44 1.38 0.37
CA ARG A 40 13.29 1.48 -0.51
C ARG A 40 13.20 2.88 -1.09
N PHE A 41 12.62 2.96 -2.28
CA PHE A 41 12.30 4.23 -2.91
C PHE A 41 11.06 4.80 -2.21
N ALA A 42 11.27 5.69 -1.23
CA ALA A 42 10.21 6.10 -0.31
C ALA A 42 10.01 7.60 -0.19
N ARG A 43 10.86 8.41 -0.83
CA ARG A 43 10.68 9.86 -0.82
C ARG A 43 10.75 10.40 -2.24
N PHE A 44 9.78 11.24 -2.59
CA PHE A 44 9.69 11.87 -3.90
C PHE A 44 10.08 13.34 -3.82
N TYR A 45 10.84 13.81 -4.80
CA TYR A 45 11.27 15.19 -4.99
C TYR A 45 10.85 15.72 -6.35
N ASN A 46 10.96 17.04 -6.53
CA ASN A 46 10.65 17.69 -7.78
C ASN A 46 9.27 17.31 -8.33
N ILE A 47 8.30 17.17 -7.41
CA ILE A 47 6.93 16.73 -7.74
C ILE A 47 6.28 17.64 -8.80
N PRO A 48 6.40 18.99 -8.76
CA PRO A 48 5.83 19.84 -9.80
C PRO A 48 6.34 19.49 -11.20
N GLU A 49 7.63 19.24 -11.33
CA GLU A 49 8.28 18.88 -12.59
C GLU A 49 7.82 17.49 -13.06
N LEU A 50 7.77 16.51 -12.14
CA LEU A 50 7.25 15.17 -12.41
C LEU A 50 5.78 15.22 -12.87
N MET A 51 4.95 16.01 -12.21
CA MET A 51 3.53 16.17 -12.55
C MET A 51 3.34 16.89 -13.89
N ASN A 52 4.18 17.86 -14.22
CA ASN A 52 4.14 18.50 -15.52
C ASN A 52 4.46 17.52 -16.63
N MET A 53 5.48 16.67 -16.44
CA MET A 53 5.81 15.59 -17.39
C MET A 53 4.65 14.60 -17.53
N PHE A 54 4.01 14.24 -16.41
CA PHE A 54 2.88 13.31 -16.42
C PHE A 54 1.64 13.89 -17.12
N LYS A 55 1.34 15.17 -16.91
CA LYS A 55 0.21 15.88 -17.55
C LYS A 55 0.34 16.01 -19.06
N GLU A 56 1.54 15.91 -19.61
CA GLU A 56 1.72 15.93 -21.06
C GLU A 56 1.24 14.65 -21.76
N ILE A 57 1.19 13.54 -21.02
CA ILE A 57 0.78 12.23 -21.54
C ILE A 57 -0.54 11.72 -20.91
N ALA A 58 -1.02 12.39 -19.86
CA ALA A 58 -2.22 12.00 -19.13
C ALA A 58 -3.14 13.21 -18.90
N ASP A 59 -4.40 13.09 -19.28
CA ASP A 59 -5.44 14.05 -18.91
C ASP A 59 -6.04 13.65 -17.57
N ILE A 60 -5.80 14.46 -16.55
CA ILE A 60 -6.27 14.22 -15.18
C ILE A 60 -7.50 15.09 -14.93
N LYS A 61 -8.64 14.45 -14.70
CA LYS A 61 -9.89 15.10 -14.31
C LYS A 61 -10.36 14.56 -12.97
N THR A 62 -10.54 15.44 -12.00
CA THR A 62 -11.18 15.07 -10.73
C THR A 62 -12.71 15.05 -10.90
N SER A 63 -13.39 14.32 -10.02
CA SER A 63 -14.86 14.21 -10.03
C SER A 63 -15.55 15.60 -10.03
N ASP A 64 -15.00 16.57 -9.30
CA ASP A 64 -15.51 17.95 -9.24
C ASP A 64 -15.45 18.65 -10.61
N GLN A 65 -14.45 18.32 -11.42
CA GLN A 65 -14.27 18.90 -12.76
C GLN A 65 -15.20 18.25 -13.79
N LEU A 66 -15.54 16.98 -13.59
CA LEU A 66 -16.35 16.22 -14.54
C LEU A 66 -17.85 16.53 -14.44
N LYS A 67 -18.33 17.06 -13.30
CA LYS A 67 -19.75 17.38 -13.03
C LYS A 67 -20.68 16.23 -13.45
N LEU A 68 -20.31 14.99 -13.13
CA LEU A 68 -21.10 13.83 -13.48
C LEU A 68 -22.43 13.81 -12.73
N PRO A 69 -23.53 13.34 -13.34
CA PRO A 69 -24.83 13.19 -12.67
C PRO A 69 -24.79 11.96 -11.75
N VAL A 70 -24.13 12.11 -10.60
CA VAL A 70 -24.01 11.10 -9.55
C VAL A 70 -24.73 11.57 -8.30
N PRO A 71 -25.17 10.68 -7.40
CA PRO A 71 -25.79 11.06 -6.14
C PRO A 71 -24.81 11.81 -5.24
N GLU A 72 -25.36 12.71 -4.42
CA GLU A 72 -24.65 13.33 -3.31
C GLU A 72 -24.38 12.27 -2.22
N ALA A 73 -23.13 12.14 -1.77
CA ALA A 73 -22.75 11.19 -0.74
C ALA A 73 -22.69 11.85 0.63
N GLU A 74 -23.42 11.31 1.58
CA GLU A 74 -23.37 11.69 2.99
C GLU A 74 -22.54 10.64 3.75
N TYR A 75 -21.44 11.12 4.36
CA TYR A 75 -20.52 10.25 5.10
C TYR A 75 -20.82 10.29 6.59
N GLU A 76 -20.96 9.12 7.19
CA GLU A 76 -21.12 8.97 8.63
C GLU A 76 -20.05 8.03 9.19
N THR A 77 -19.27 8.52 10.15
CA THR A 77 -18.35 7.67 10.91
C THR A 77 -19.05 7.20 12.18
N VAL A 78 -19.30 5.90 12.26
CA VAL A 78 -19.91 5.24 13.40
C VAL A 78 -18.82 4.78 14.35
N VAL A 79 -18.65 5.52 15.43
CA VAL A 79 -17.60 5.27 16.41
C VAL A 79 -18.16 4.37 17.51
N LEU A 80 -17.46 3.28 17.81
CA LEU A 80 -17.85 2.23 18.76
C LEU A 80 -16.79 2.09 19.85
N LYS A 81 -17.23 1.81 21.06
CA LYS A 81 -16.34 1.57 22.19
C LYS A 81 -15.88 0.11 22.21
N PRO A 82 -14.61 -0.16 22.51
CA PRO A 82 -14.13 -1.52 22.68
C PRO A 82 -14.69 -2.14 23.96
N THR A 83 -14.92 -3.46 23.94
CA THR A 83 -15.21 -4.23 25.15
C THR A 83 -13.97 -4.34 26.03
N GLU A 84 -14.12 -4.73 27.31
CA GLU A 84 -12.98 -4.98 28.19
C GLU A 84 -12.11 -6.12 27.63
N GLN A 85 -12.73 -7.18 27.08
CA GLN A 85 -12.00 -8.27 26.42
C GLN A 85 -11.19 -7.78 25.22
N GLN A 86 -11.74 -6.87 24.41
CA GLN A 86 -10.98 -6.29 23.29
C GLN A 86 -9.77 -5.49 23.79
N LYS A 87 -9.90 -4.74 24.89
CA LYS A 87 -8.77 -4.00 25.47
C LYS A 87 -7.68 -4.94 25.97
N GLU A 88 -8.05 -5.97 26.74
CA GLU A 88 -7.11 -6.99 27.23
C GLU A 88 -6.36 -7.68 26.08
N ILE A 89 -7.05 -8.01 24.99
CA ILE A 89 -6.41 -8.61 23.81
C ILE A 89 -5.49 -7.61 23.13
N VAL A 90 -5.86 -6.32 23.00
CA VAL A 90 -4.97 -5.28 22.44
C VAL A 90 -3.68 -5.17 23.27
N GLU A 91 -3.78 -5.22 24.61
CA GLU A 91 -2.60 -5.24 25.50
C GLU A 91 -1.73 -6.47 25.22
N SER A 92 -2.33 -7.66 25.10
CA SER A 92 -1.61 -8.90 24.79
C SER A 92 -0.92 -8.86 23.42
N LEU A 93 -1.51 -8.19 22.42
CA LEU A 93 -0.87 -7.95 21.14
C LEU A 93 0.39 -7.07 21.29
N GLY A 94 0.36 -6.10 22.22
CA GLY A 94 1.53 -5.29 22.60
C GLY A 94 2.66 -6.13 23.19
N GLU A 95 2.33 -7.07 24.11
CA GLU A 95 3.29 -8.02 24.68
C GLU A 95 3.87 -8.95 23.63
N ARG A 96 3.05 -9.51 22.74
CA ARG A 96 3.49 -10.32 21.61
C ARG A 96 4.46 -9.54 20.70
N ALA A 97 4.14 -8.30 20.41
CA ALA A 97 5.02 -7.44 19.60
C ALA A 97 6.37 -7.19 20.27
N GLU A 98 6.42 -7.11 21.60
CA GLU A 98 7.66 -7.00 22.37
C GLU A 98 8.51 -8.29 22.29
N VAL A 99 7.88 -9.46 22.40
CA VAL A 99 8.56 -10.75 22.24
C VAL A 99 9.13 -10.91 20.84
N VAL A 100 8.36 -10.56 19.80
CA VAL A 100 8.83 -10.55 18.40
C VAL A 100 10.02 -9.61 18.21
N ARG A 101 9.96 -8.40 18.79
CA ARG A 101 11.05 -7.43 18.72
C ARG A 101 12.34 -7.93 19.34
N ASN A 102 12.23 -8.64 20.46
CA ASN A 102 13.40 -9.14 21.20
C ASN A 102 13.93 -10.47 20.63
N GLY A 103 13.36 -10.98 19.54
CA GLY A 103 13.76 -12.25 18.92
C GLY A 103 13.38 -13.48 19.75
N GLY A 104 12.40 -13.35 20.65
CA GLY A 104 11.97 -14.42 21.57
C GLY A 104 11.05 -15.46 20.93
N VAL A 105 10.71 -15.32 19.63
CA VAL A 105 9.83 -16.25 18.92
C VAL A 105 10.27 -16.40 17.47
N ASP A 106 10.08 -17.58 16.89
CA ASP A 106 10.31 -17.85 15.46
C ASP A 106 9.29 -17.05 14.61
N ALA A 107 9.75 -16.38 13.56
CA ALA A 107 8.91 -15.60 12.66
C ALA A 107 7.82 -16.42 11.94
N ALA A 108 8.00 -17.73 11.81
CA ALA A 108 6.97 -18.63 11.30
C ALA A 108 5.84 -18.85 12.32
N VAL A 109 6.14 -18.72 13.63
CA VAL A 109 5.15 -18.87 14.71
C VAL A 109 4.42 -17.56 14.94
N ASP A 110 5.16 -16.43 15.11
CA ASP A 110 4.58 -15.09 15.30
C ASP A 110 5.47 -14.01 14.70
N ASN A 111 4.81 -12.95 14.17
CA ASN A 111 5.48 -11.82 13.54
C ASN A 111 4.56 -10.59 13.50
N MET A 112 5.12 -9.41 13.19
CA MET A 112 4.36 -8.16 13.16
C MET A 112 3.17 -8.17 12.19
N LEU A 113 3.28 -8.90 11.07
CA LEU A 113 2.18 -9.03 10.10
C LEU A 113 1.02 -9.83 10.70
N LYS A 114 1.31 -10.93 11.39
CA LYS A 114 0.30 -11.76 12.07
C LYS A 114 -0.37 -10.96 13.20
N ILE A 115 0.41 -10.28 14.04
CA ILE A 115 -0.09 -9.42 15.12
C ILE A 115 -1.02 -8.32 14.56
N THR A 116 -0.60 -7.67 13.47
CA THR A 116 -1.42 -6.64 12.81
C THR A 116 -2.72 -7.22 12.27
N ASN A 117 -2.68 -8.42 11.68
CA ASN A 117 -3.87 -9.07 11.16
C ASN A 117 -4.83 -9.50 12.29
N ASP A 118 -4.30 -10.01 13.39
CA ASP A 118 -5.10 -10.36 14.57
C ASP A 118 -5.73 -9.11 15.19
N GLY A 119 -4.99 -8.00 15.27
CA GLY A 119 -5.52 -6.73 15.76
C GLY A 119 -6.63 -6.15 14.88
N ARG A 120 -6.52 -6.30 13.55
CA ARG A 120 -7.58 -5.90 12.60
C ARG A 120 -8.83 -6.77 12.73
N LYS A 121 -8.66 -8.08 12.90
CA LYS A 121 -9.77 -9.01 13.17
C LYS A 121 -10.46 -8.69 14.48
N LEU A 122 -9.68 -8.44 15.55
CA LEU A 122 -10.19 -8.03 16.86
C LEU A 122 -11.03 -6.75 16.77
N ALA A 123 -10.56 -5.77 16.00
CA ALA A 123 -11.27 -4.51 15.80
C ALA A 123 -12.58 -4.70 15.02
N LEU A 124 -12.67 -5.70 14.15
CA LEU A 124 -13.88 -6.05 13.42
C LEU A 124 -14.86 -6.80 14.34
N ASP A 125 -14.43 -7.90 14.94
CA ASP A 125 -15.18 -8.68 15.93
C ASP A 125 -14.23 -9.55 16.76
N GLN A 126 -14.39 -9.51 18.10
CA GLN A 126 -13.54 -10.27 19.02
C GLN A 126 -13.61 -11.79 18.79
N ARG A 127 -14.73 -12.32 18.29
CA ARG A 127 -14.93 -13.74 17.98
C ARG A 127 -14.06 -14.23 16.81
N LEU A 128 -13.52 -13.33 15.97
CA LEU A 128 -12.56 -13.68 14.93
C LEU A 128 -11.16 -14.04 15.46
N VAL A 129 -10.88 -13.65 16.71
CA VAL A 129 -9.63 -14.00 17.41
C VAL A 129 -9.86 -15.17 18.35
N ASN A 130 -11.01 -15.19 19.03
CA ASN A 130 -11.40 -16.28 19.91
C ASN A 130 -12.92 -16.48 19.85
N GLU A 131 -13.36 -17.55 19.21
CA GLU A 131 -14.79 -17.86 19.02
C GLU A 131 -15.57 -18.11 20.31
N LEU A 132 -14.88 -18.36 21.41
CA LEU A 132 -15.50 -18.55 22.75
C LEU A 132 -15.92 -17.21 23.39
N LEU A 133 -15.49 -16.08 22.85
CA LEU A 133 -15.90 -14.78 23.36
C LEU A 133 -17.37 -14.50 23.04
N PRO A 134 -18.08 -13.77 23.92
CA PRO A 134 -19.49 -13.50 23.74
C PRO A 134 -19.74 -12.55 22.55
N ASP A 135 -20.94 -12.64 21.97
CA ASP A 135 -21.44 -11.63 21.04
C ASP A 135 -21.64 -10.29 21.80
N ASN A 136 -21.17 -9.22 21.21
CA ASN A 136 -21.36 -7.88 21.76
C ASN A 136 -22.50 -7.17 21.01
N PRO A 137 -23.60 -6.79 21.71
CA PRO A 137 -24.71 -6.06 21.09
C PRO A 137 -24.33 -4.67 20.55
N GLU A 138 -23.23 -4.10 21.02
CA GLU A 138 -22.65 -2.84 20.53
C GLU A 138 -21.47 -3.07 19.57
N SER A 139 -21.31 -4.29 19.03
CA SER A 139 -20.28 -4.57 18.03
C SER A 139 -20.58 -3.87 16.68
N LYS A 140 -19.55 -3.71 15.86
CA LYS A 140 -19.72 -3.21 14.47
C LYS A 140 -20.81 -3.95 13.72
N ILE A 141 -20.87 -5.27 13.86
CA ILE A 141 -21.82 -6.12 13.18
C ILE A 141 -23.25 -5.85 13.65
N SER A 142 -23.43 -5.76 14.98
CA SER A 142 -24.75 -5.49 15.58
C SER A 142 -25.26 -4.10 15.20
N VAL A 143 -24.40 -3.08 15.28
CA VAL A 143 -24.77 -1.70 14.92
C VAL A 143 -24.98 -1.55 13.42
N CYS A 144 -24.21 -2.27 12.59
CA CYS A 144 -24.43 -2.32 11.14
C CYS A 144 -25.78 -2.97 10.83
N ALA A 145 -26.11 -4.08 11.49
CA ALA A 145 -27.42 -4.74 11.32
C ALA A 145 -28.58 -3.81 11.70
N GLU A 146 -28.46 -3.04 12.79
CA GLU A 146 -29.48 -2.06 13.19
C GLU A 146 -29.66 -0.97 12.15
N LYS A 147 -28.60 -0.24 11.81
CA LYS A 147 -28.63 0.83 10.80
C LYS A 147 -29.15 0.32 9.43
N SER A 148 -28.67 -0.84 9.02
CA SER A 148 -29.10 -1.44 7.76
C SER A 148 -30.58 -1.84 7.78
N TYR A 149 -31.08 -2.33 8.91
CA TYR A 149 -32.48 -2.66 9.10
C TYR A 149 -33.38 -1.42 9.07
N GLU A 150 -33.00 -0.33 9.77
CA GLU A 150 -33.72 0.94 9.73
C GLU A 150 -33.87 1.46 8.31
N ILE A 151 -32.75 1.52 7.54
CA ILE A 151 -32.77 1.94 6.13
C ILE A 151 -33.64 1.00 5.28
N TRP A 152 -33.58 -0.30 5.51
CA TRP A 152 -34.40 -1.29 4.82
C TRP A 152 -35.90 -1.04 5.06
N LYS A 153 -36.29 -0.76 6.30
CA LYS A 153 -37.66 -0.46 6.70
C LYS A 153 -38.14 0.86 6.06
N ASP A 154 -37.35 1.93 6.19
CA ASP A 154 -37.70 3.27 5.72
C ASP A 154 -37.81 3.36 4.20
N THR A 155 -37.05 2.50 3.49
CA THR A 155 -37.04 2.45 2.02
C THR A 155 -37.80 1.25 1.45
N ALA A 156 -38.78 0.71 2.20
CA ALA A 156 -39.55 -0.46 1.79
C ALA A 156 -40.32 -0.23 0.47
N ALA A 157 -40.92 0.95 0.29
CA ALA A 157 -41.68 1.30 -0.91
C ALA A 157 -40.78 1.36 -2.17
N GLN A 158 -39.57 1.89 -2.05
CA GLN A 158 -38.58 2.03 -3.13
C GLN A 158 -37.80 0.73 -3.37
N LYS A 159 -37.87 -0.22 -2.43
CA LYS A 159 -37.03 -1.44 -2.42
C LYS A 159 -35.55 -1.12 -2.63
N SER A 160 -35.05 -0.10 -1.92
CA SER A 160 -33.66 0.31 -2.03
C SER A 160 -32.73 -0.78 -1.55
N ALA A 161 -31.55 -0.88 -2.16
CA ALA A 161 -30.54 -1.88 -1.84
C ALA A 161 -29.34 -1.26 -1.12
N GLN A 162 -28.61 -2.07 -0.38
CA GLN A 162 -27.45 -1.68 0.40
C GLN A 162 -26.26 -2.60 0.09
N LEU A 163 -25.05 -2.03 0.05
CA LEU A 163 -23.80 -2.78 -0.07
C LEU A 163 -23.10 -2.83 1.29
N ILE A 164 -22.65 -4.01 1.68
CA ILE A 164 -21.88 -4.18 2.93
C ILE A 164 -20.55 -4.84 2.58
N PHE A 165 -19.45 -4.13 2.83
CA PHE A 165 -18.11 -4.58 2.54
C PHE A 165 -17.41 -5.09 3.79
N CYS A 166 -16.88 -6.33 3.68
CA CYS A 166 -16.05 -6.96 4.69
C CYS A 166 -15.02 -7.88 4.01
N ASP A 167 -13.73 -7.59 4.18
CA ASP A 167 -12.63 -8.36 3.58
C ASP A 167 -11.99 -9.34 4.57
N LEU A 168 -12.00 -9.02 5.87
CA LEU A 168 -11.28 -9.78 6.90
C LEU A 168 -11.95 -11.08 7.30
N SER A 169 -13.25 -11.21 7.04
CA SER A 169 -14.03 -12.37 7.48
C SER A 169 -14.98 -12.84 6.39
N THR A 170 -14.42 -13.41 5.32
CA THR A 170 -15.21 -14.01 4.24
C THR A 170 -15.62 -15.44 4.59
N PRO A 171 -16.80 -15.92 4.13
CA PRO A 171 -17.26 -17.28 4.39
C PRO A 171 -16.28 -18.34 3.86
N LYS A 172 -15.91 -19.30 4.70
CA LYS A 172 -15.00 -20.39 4.33
C LYS A 172 -15.73 -21.71 4.06
N GLY A 173 -16.97 -21.85 4.54
CA GLY A 173 -17.76 -23.08 4.42
C GLY A 173 -17.33 -24.20 5.36
N ASP A 174 -16.46 -23.92 6.34
CA ASP A 174 -15.93 -24.88 7.32
C ASP A 174 -16.70 -24.86 8.66
N GLY A 175 -17.76 -24.05 8.77
CA GLY A 175 -18.54 -23.88 9.98
C GLY A 175 -17.92 -22.96 11.02
N SER A 176 -16.74 -22.39 10.78
CA SER A 176 -16.14 -21.40 11.66
C SER A 176 -16.93 -20.09 11.65
N PHE A 177 -16.85 -19.35 12.77
CA PHE A 177 -17.48 -18.04 12.86
C PHE A 177 -17.02 -17.10 11.74
N ASN A 178 -17.98 -16.46 11.09
CA ASN A 178 -17.71 -15.40 10.13
C ASN A 178 -18.76 -14.28 10.22
N VAL A 179 -18.35 -13.09 9.83
CA VAL A 179 -19.16 -11.86 9.91
C VAL A 179 -20.37 -11.91 8.97
N TYR A 180 -20.26 -12.57 7.82
CA TYR A 180 -21.34 -12.63 6.83
C TYR A 180 -22.54 -13.39 7.36
N ASP A 181 -22.32 -14.58 7.93
CA ASP A 181 -23.38 -15.41 8.48
C ASP A 181 -23.99 -14.77 9.73
N ASP A 182 -23.16 -14.15 10.59
CA ASP A 182 -23.66 -13.48 11.78
C ASP A 182 -24.50 -12.24 11.45
N LEU A 183 -24.06 -11.42 10.47
CA LEU A 183 -24.84 -10.28 10.00
C LEU A 183 -26.16 -10.71 9.35
N LYS A 184 -26.13 -11.77 8.53
CA LYS A 184 -27.34 -12.35 7.95
C LYS A 184 -28.29 -12.82 9.04
N ARG A 185 -27.81 -13.55 10.04
CA ARG A 185 -28.62 -14.00 11.19
C ARG A 185 -29.25 -12.81 11.92
N LYS A 186 -28.48 -11.78 12.25
CA LYS A 186 -28.99 -10.59 12.94
C LYS A 186 -30.05 -9.83 12.13
N LEU A 187 -29.89 -9.72 10.83
CA LEU A 187 -30.90 -9.11 9.94
C LEU A 187 -32.19 -9.95 9.89
N MET A 188 -32.04 -11.26 9.82
CA MET A 188 -33.20 -12.18 9.82
C MET A 188 -33.96 -12.16 11.15
N GLU A 189 -33.27 -12.08 12.29
CA GLU A 189 -33.85 -11.92 13.62
C GLU A 189 -34.67 -10.62 13.75
N LYS A 190 -34.28 -9.57 13.01
CA LYS A 190 -35.05 -8.32 12.92
C LYS A 190 -36.25 -8.39 11.95
N GLY A 191 -36.42 -9.50 11.24
CA GLY A 191 -37.53 -9.74 10.32
C GLY A 191 -37.23 -9.50 8.84
N VAL A 192 -35.97 -9.31 8.47
CA VAL A 192 -35.59 -9.24 7.05
C VAL A 192 -35.71 -10.64 6.43
N PRO A 193 -36.45 -10.79 5.30
CA PRO A 193 -36.56 -12.08 4.63
C PRO A 193 -35.21 -12.56 4.10
N GLU A 194 -34.87 -13.84 4.33
CA GLU A 194 -33.59 -14.43 3.89
C GLU A 194 -33.30 -14.19 2.40
N LYS A 195 -34.31 -14.28 1.54
CA LYS A 195 -34.23 -14.09 0.08
C LYS A 195 -33.79 -12.69 -0.33
N GLU A 196 -33.86 -11.70 0.57
CA GLU A 196 -33.43 -10.32 0.35
C GLU A 196 -31.97 -10.08 0.73
N ILE A 197 -31.30 -11.09 1.32
CA ILE A 197 -29.88 -11.04 1.73
C ILE A 197 -29.10 -11.99 0.85
N ALA A 198 -28.02 -11.52 0.23
CA ALA A 198 -27.17 -12.35 -0.62
C ALA A 198 -25.68 -12.07 -0.39
N PHE A 199 -24.88 -13.11 -0.55
CA PHE A 199 -23.41 -13.01 -0.54
C PHE A 199 -22.88 -13.08 -1.97
N ILE A 200 -21.97 -12.17 -2.33
CA ILE A 200 -21.32 -12.21 -3.64
C ILE A 200 -20.53 -13.52 -3.84
N HIS A 201 -20.09 -14.14 -2.74
CA HIS A 201 -19.32 -15.39 -2.75
C HIS A 201 -20.11 -16.59 -3.26
N ASP A 202 -21.44 -16.56 -3.19
CA ASP A 202 -22.32 -17.62 -3.71
C ASP A 202 -22.45 -17.56 -5.23
N ALA A 203 -22.13 -16.41 -5.83
CA ALA A 203 -22.14 -16.20 -7.27
C ALA A 203 -20.74 -16.42 -7.87
N ASN A 204 -20.30 -17.67 -7.96
CA ASN A 204 -18.95 -18.07 -8.37
C ASN A 204 -18.75 -18.16 -9.91
N THR A 205 -19.79 -17.91 -10.70
CA THR A 205 -19.74 -17.84 -12.17
C THR A 205 -20.27 -16.50 -12.66
N GLU A 206 -19.87 -16.07 -13.86
CA GLU A 206 -20.36 -14.81 -14.45
C GLU A 206 -21.88 -14.82 -14.67
N ALA A 207 -22.46 -15.98 -15.03
CA ALA A 207 -23.90 -16.13 -15.15
C ALA A 207 -24.63 -15.90 -13.83
N LYS A 208 -24.14 -16.51 -12.73
CA LYS A 208 -24.71 -16.32 -11.39
C LYS A 208 -24.52 -14.88 -10.89
N LYS A 209 -23.40 -14.22 -11.19
CA LYS A 209 -23.20 -12.81 -10.86
C LYS A 209 -24.20 -11.92 -11.60
N THR A 210 -24.38 -12.15 -12.90
CA THR A 210 -25.35 -11.40 -13.71
C THR A 210 -26.76 -11.54 -13.16
N GLU A 211 -27.18 -12.76 -12.81
CA GLU A 211 -28.45 -13.03 -12.18
C GLU A 211 -28.60 -12.30 -10.83
N LEU A 212 -27.58 -12.42 -9.95
CA LEU A 212 -27.56 -11.75 -8.65
C LEU A 212 -27.66 -10.24 -8.81
N PHE A 213 -26.90 -9.65 -9.72
CA PHE A 213 -26.94 -8.21 -9.99
C PHE A 213 -28.31 -7.77 -10.52
N GLY A 214 -28.96 -8.59 -11.34
CA GLY A 214 -30.35 -8.37 -11.77
C GLY A 214 -31.32 -8.34 -10.58
N LYS A 215 -31.16 -9.25 -9.61
CA LYS A 215 -31.97 -9.29 -8.38
C LYS A 215 -31.73 -8.05 -7.49
N VAL A 216 -30.51 -7.55 -7.39
CA VAL A 216 -30.21 -6.31 -6.66
C VAL A 216 -30.83 -5.10 -7.36
N LYS A 217 -30.69 -4.97 -8.67
CA LYS A 217 -31.28 -3.88 -9.47
C LYS A 217 -32.81 -3.83 -9.39
N SER A 218 -33.44 -4.99 -9.35
CA SER A 218 -34.91 -5.09 -9.23
C SER A 218 -35.41 -4.87 -7.80
N GLY A 219 -34.51 -4.87 -6.79
CA GLY A 219 -34.88 -4.78 -5.38
C GLY A 219 -35.42 -6.09 -4.80
N GLN A 220 -35.17 -7.24 -5.44
CA GLN A 220 -35.43 -8.56 -4.89
C GLN A 220 -34.39 -8.93 -3.82
N VAL A 221 -33.13 -8.55 -4.04
CA VAL A 221 -32.05 -8.60 -3.07
C VAL A 221 -31.78 -7.16 -2.61
N ARG A 222 -31.94 -6.92 -1.32
CA ARG A 222 -31.78 -5.59 -0.74
C ARG A 222 -30.50 -5.43 0.06
N PHE A 223 -29.87 -6.55 0.42
CA PHE A 223 -28.56 -6.57 1.06
C PHE A 223 -27.61 -7.43 0.24
N LEU A 224 -26.57 -6.80 -0.30
CA LEU A 224 -25.47 -7.49 -0.96
C LEU A 224 -24.20 -7.35 -0.10
N ILE A 225 -23.74 -8.48 0.45
CA ILE A 225 -22.59 -8.54 1.32
C ILE A 225 -21.41 -9.15 0.54
N GLY A 226 -20.25 -8.52 0.61
CA GLY A 226 -19.08 -9.02 -0.14
C GLY A 226 -17.77 -8.37 0.20
N SER A 227 -16.71 -8.92 -0.39
CA SER A 227 -15.35 -8.39 -0.29
C SER A 227 -15.02 -7.42 -1.41
N THR A 228 -14.03 -6.57 -1.20
CA THR A 228 -13.49 -5.65 -2.23
C THR A 228 -13.06 -6.43 -3.47
N ALA A 229 -12.38 -7.55 -3.29
CA ALA A 229 -11.93 -8.40 -4.41
C ALA A 229 -13.07 -8.92 -5.29
N LYS A 230 -14.23 -9.19 -4.71
CA LYS A 230 -15.40 -9.74 -5.43
C LYS A 230 -16.37 -8.67 -5.92
N MET A 231 -16.54 -7.58 -5.18
CA MET A 231 -17.49 -6.50 -5.48
C MET A 231 -16.83 -5.18 -5.89
N GLY A 232 -15.56 -4.97 -5.60
CA GLY A 232 -14.86 -3.72 -5.88
C GLY A 232 -14.69 -3.44 -7.38
N ALA A 233 -14.65 -4.46 -8.24
CA ALA A 233 -14.57 -4.31 -9.68
C ALA A 233 -15.74 -5.04 -10.39
N GLY A 234 -16.22 -4.49 -11.51
CA GLY A 234 -17.22 -5.14 -12.36
C GLY A 234 -18.67 -5.16 -11.83
N THR A 235 -18.91 -4.72 -10.60
CA THR A 235 -20.25 -4.73 -9.99
C THR A 235 -21.07 -3.51 -10.43
N ASN A 236 -22.07 -3.72 -11.25
CA ASN A 236 -22.97 -2.70 -11.78
C ASN A 236 -24.38 -2.92 -11.20
N VAL A 237 -24.60 -2.42 -9.98
CA VAL A 237 -25.88 -2.60 -9.24
C VAL A 237 -26.41 -1.28 -8.66
N GLN A 238 -25.91 -0.16 -9.14
CA GLN A 238 -26.13 1.17 -8.56
C GLN A 238 -27.57 1.66 -8.56
N ASP A 239 -28.43 1.13 -9.41
CA ASP A 239 -29.75 1.68 -9.73
C ASP A 239 -30.57 2.04 -8.48
N ARG A 240 -30.59 1.19 -7.46
CA ARG A 240 -31.35 1.35 -6.21
C ARG A 240 -30.50 1.45 -4.96
N LEU A 241 -29.15 1.60 -5.11
CA LEU A 241 -28.28 1.66 -3.95
C LEU A 241 -28.51 2.96 -3.15
N ILE A 242 -28.84 2.81 -1.87
CA ILE A 242 -29.10 3.93 -0.95
C ILE A 242 -28.01 4.04 0.12
N ALA A 243 -27.40 2.91 0.51
CA ALA A 243 -26.36 2.90 1.54
C ALA A 243 -25.21 1.95 1.20
N LEU A 244 -24.03 2.30 1.68
CA LEU A 244 -22.81 1.50 1.65
C LEU A 244 -22.18 1.47 3.04
N HIS A 245 -21.81 0.28 3.50
CA HIS A 245 -21.24 0.07 4.82
C HIS A 245 -19.81 -0.51 4.71
N HIS A 246 -18.83 0.17 5.29
CA HIS A 246 -17.46 -0.30 5.43
C HIS A 246 -17.27 -0.90 6.83
N LEU A 247 -17.39 -2.23 6.97
CA LEU A 247 -17.13 -2.92 8.24
C LEU A 247 -15.63 -3.00 8.55
N ASP A 248 -14.82 -3.06 7.52
CA ASP A 248 -13.37 -3.05 7.60
C ASP A 248 -12.75 -2.17 6.51
N ILE A 249 -11.45 -1.95 6.63
CA ILE A 249 -10.69 -1.15 5.69
C ILE A 249 -9.42 -1.88 5.26
N GLY A 250 -9.06 -1.77 3.97
CA GLY A 250 -7.80 -2.26 3.42
C GLY A 250 -6.64 -1.28 3.62
N TRP A 251 -5.50 -1.60 3.03
CA TRP A 251 -4.26 -0.79 3.09
C TRP A 251 -4.17 0.29 2.01
N LYS A 252 -5.07 0.24 1.02
CA LYS A 252 -5.01 1.10 -0.17
C LYS A 252 -6.19 2.05 -0.23
N PRO A 253 -5.98 3.36 -0.42
CA PRO A 253 -7.07 4.31 -0.68
C PRO A 253 -7.91 3.94 -1.90
N SER A 254 -7.29 3.34 -2.93
CA SER A 254 -8.00 2.87 -4.13
C SER A 254 -9.10 1.84 -3.84
N ASP A 255 -8.94 1.04 -2.77
CA ASP A 255 -9.96 0.06 -2.39
C ASP A 255 -11.23 0.77 -1.88
N LEU A 256 -11.08 1.87 -1.12
CA LEU A 256 -12.22 2.72 -0.72
C LEU A 256 -12.88 3.37 -1.93
N GLU A 257 -12.09 3.97 -2.80
CA GLU A 257 -12.62 4.62 -4.02
C GLU A 257 -13.36 3.61 -4.91
N GLN A 258 -12.85 2.39 -5.03
CA GLN A 258 -13.53 1.33 -5.76
C GLN A 258 -14.85 0.91 -5.11
N ARG A 259 -14.89 0.76 -3.77
CA ARG A 259 -16.10 0.45 -3.03
C ARG A 259 -17.13 1.59 -3.19
N GLU A 260 -16.74 2.82 -2.90
CA GLU A 260 -17.61 4.01 -2.94
C GLU A 260 -18.07 4.33 -4.37
N GLY A 261 -17.24 4.08 -5.38
CA GLY A 261 -17.59 4.19 -6.80
C GLY A 261 -18.66 3.18 -7.28
N ARG A 262 -19.10 2.25 -6.44
CA ARG A 262 -20.25 1.37 -6.76
C ARG A 262 -21.58 2.07 -6.50
N ILE A 263 -21.62 2.97 -5.53
CA ILE A 263 -22.84 3.69 -5.15
C ILE A 263 -22.85 5.13 -5.69
N ILE A 264 -21.70 5.84 -5.64
CA ILE A 264 -21.53 7.19 -6.22
C ILE A 264 -21.32 7.04 -7.74
N ARG A 265 -22.37 6.71 -8.46
CA ARG A 265 -22.28 6.37 -9.88
C ARG A 265 -23.48 6.85 -10.67
N GLN A 266 -23.25 7.18 -11.94
CA GLN A 266 -24.30 7.47 -12.89
C GLN A 266 -25.30 6.32 -12.99
N GLY A 267 -26.58 6.64 -13.10
CA GLY A 267 -27.68 5.65 -13.15
C GLY A 267 -28.19 5.22 -11.78
N ASN A 268 -27.66 5.76 -10.68
CA ASN A 268 -28.31 5.62 -9.38
C ASN A 268 -29.55 6.54 -9.34
N HIS A 269 -30.70 5.97 -8.98
CA HIS A 269 -31.96 6.70 -8.93
C HIS A 269 -32.09 7.60 -7.68
N ASN A 270 -31.28 7.37 -6.66
CA ASN A 270 -31.29 8.16 -5.44
C ASN A 270 -30.51 9.46 -5.65
N LYS A 271 -31.04 10.59 -5.19
CA LYS A 271 -30.34 11.87 -5.22
C LYS A 271 -29.25 11.97 -4.15
N LYS A 272 -29.46 11.29 -3.02
CA LYS A 272 -28.54 11.20 -1.89
C LYS A 272 -28.30 9.73 -1.53
N VAL A 273 -27.10 9.43 -1.09
CA VAL A 273 -26.70 8.09 -0.62
C VAL A 273 -25.87 8.23 0.66
N HIS A 274 -25.92 7.20 1.49
CA HIS A 274 -25.24 7.18 2.77
C HIS A 274 -24.04 6.24 2.73
N ILE A 275 -22.91 6.69 3.25
CA ILE A 275 -21.67 5.89 3.37
C ILE A 275 -21.28 5.83 4.82
N PHE A 276 -21.40 4.63 5.41
CA PHE A 276 -21.09 4.38 6.81
C PHE A 276 -19.71 3.77 6.96
N ARG A 277 -18.91 4.34 7.85
CA ARG A 277 -17.56 3.89 8.24
C ARG A 277 -17.59 3.47 9.69
N TYR A 278 -17.41 2.18 9.96
CA TYR A 278 -17.44 1.65 11.34
C TYR A 278 -16.04 1.60 11.91
N VAL A 279 -15.85 2.23 13.06
CA VAL A 279 -14.54 2.36 13.72
C VAL A 279 -14.66 1.97 15.19
N THR A 280 -13.90 0.99 15.64
CA THR A 280 -13.77 0.69 17.07
C THR A 280 -12.62 1.52 17.65
N GLU A 281 -12.93 2.40 18.60
CA GLU A 281 -11.95 3.27 19.28
C GLU A 281 -10.83 2.47 19.93
N SER A 282 -9.65 3.08 20.05
CA SER A 282 -8.49 2.50 20.74
C SER A 282 -8.11 1.10 20.24
N THR A 283 -8.40 0.80 18.98
CA THR A 283 -8.01 -0.43 18.28
C THR A 283 -7.26 -0.12 17.00
N PHE A 284 -6.86 -1.16 16.29
CA PHE A 284 -6.18 -1.06 14.99
C PHE A 284 -7.01 -0.34 13.92
N ASP A 285 -8.33 -0.25 14.08
CA ASP A 285 -9.18 0.50 13.15
C ASP A 285 -8.85 1.98 13.10
N SER A 286 -8.77 2.63 14.27
CA SER A 286 -8.48 4.07 14.35
C SER A 286 -7.19 4.40 13.62
N TYR A 287 -6.18 3.57 13.80
CA TYR A 287 -4.90 3.71 13.11
C TYR A 287 -5.05 3.51 11.60
N MET A 288 -5.73 2.46 11.17
CA MET A 288 -5.91 2.14 9.76
C MET A 288 -6.67 3.24 9.02
N TRP A 289 -7.74 3.77 9.60
CA TRP A 289 -8.49 4.88 9.01
C TRP A 289 -7.63 6.15 8.89
N GLN A 290 -6.85 6.49 9.92
CA GLN A 290 -5.93 7.63 9.87
C GLN A 290 -4.84 7.45 8.81
N LEU A 291 -4.28 6.24 8.69
CA LEU A 291 -3.29 5.91 7.66
C LEU A 291 -3.85 6.10 6.25
N ILE A 292 -5.04 5.57 5.98
CA ILE A 292 -5.70 5.72 4.68
C ILE A 292 -6.05 7.18 4.38
N GLU A 293 -6.52 7.93 5.37
CA GLU A 293 -6.80 9.36 5.22
C GLU A 293 -5.53 10.14 4.85
N ASN A 294 -4.42 9.86 5.50
CA ASN A 294 -3.14 10.49 5.18
C ASN A 294 -2.66 10.14 3.77
N LYS A 295 -2.74 8.86 3.37
CA LYS A 295 -2.44 8.42 2.00
C LYS A 295 -3.34 9.12 0.97
N GLN A 296 -4.63 9.26 1.26
CA GLN A 296 -5.59 9.89 0.34
C GLN A 296 -5.34 11.41 0.21
N LYS A 297 -5.03 12.10 1.31
CA LYS A 297 -4.61 13.51 1.30
C LYS A 297 -3.38 13.71 0.42
N PHE A 298 -2.39 12.84 0.58
CA PHE A 298 -1.18 12.85 -0.20
C PHE A 298 -1.45 12.67 -1.71
N ILE A 299 -2.18 11.63 -2.08
CA ILE A 299 -2.57 11.36 -3.48
C ILE A 299 -3.33 12.56 -4.07
N SER A 300 -4.29 13.12 -3.32
CA SER A 300 -5.06 14.28 -3.74
C SER A 300 -4.19 15.52 -3.97
N GLN A 301 -3.22 15.79 -3.12
CA GLN A 301 -2.27 16.90 -3.28
C GLN A 301 -1.45 16.76 -4.57
N ILE A 302 -0.95 15.56 -4.84
CA ILE A 302 -0.20 15.29 -6.08
C ILE A 302 -1.09 15.45 -7.29
N MET A 303 -2.24 14.77 -7.32
CA MET A 303 -3.10 14.70 -8.50
C MET A 303 -3.76 16.04 -8.85
N THR A 304 -4.12 16.85 -7.86
CA THR A 304 -4.79 18.14 -8.10
C THR A 304 -3.82 19.30 -8.33
N SER A 305 -2.55 19.16 -7.97
CA SER A 305 -1.54 20.23 -8.02
C SER A 305 -1.96 21.51 -7.29
N LYS A 306 -2.91 21.42 -6.35
CA LYS A 306 -3.42 22.58 -5.60
C LYS A 306 -2.46 23.09 -4.51
N ALA A 307 -1.48 22.27 -4.14
CA ALA A 307 -0.40 22.68 -3.25
C ALA A 307 0.93 22.20 -3.85
N PRO A 308 1.89 23.08 -4.15
CA PRO A 308 3.18 22.70 -4.66
C PRO A 308 4.06 22.16 -3.51
N VAL A 309 3.77 20.95 -3.08
CA VAL A 309 4.67 20.22 -2.19
C VAL A 309 5.85 19.77 -3.03
N ARG A 310 7.06 20.22 -2.72
CA ARG A 310 8.27 19.84 -3.47
C ARG A 310 8.76 18.44 -3.16
N SER A 311 8.42 17.92 -1.99
CA SER A 311 8.81 16.57 -1.57
C SER A 311 7.69 15.92 -0.77
N CYS A 312 7.60 14.61 -0.85
CA CYS A 312 6.65 13.81 -0.10
C CYS A 312 7.23 12.44 0.23
N GLU A 313 6.75 11.85 1.30
CA GLU A 313 7.10 10.49 1.69
C GLU A 313 5.99 9.54 1.28
N ASP A 314 6.38 8.41 0.68
CA ASP A 314 5.44 7.31 0.42
C ASP A 314 5.31 6.49 1.70
N VAL A 315 4.07 6.38 2.18
CA VAL A 315 3.71 5.60 3.37
C VAL A 315 3.14 4.27 2.88
N ASP A 316 3.99 3.38 2.37
CA ASP A 316 3.57 2.04 1.97
C ASP A 316 3.95 1.02 3.05
N GLU A 317 3.14 0.96 4.11
CA GLU A 317 3.29 -0.02 5.18
C GLU A 317 2.17 -1.05 5.11
N ALA A 318 2.55 -2.32 5.01
CA ALA A 318 1.64 -3.47 5.02
C ALA A 318 1.46 -4.10 6.42
N ALA A 319 2.15 -3.57 7.43
CA ALA A 319 2.05 -4.00 8.82
C ALA A 319 2.36 -2.83 9.76
N LEU A 320 1.73 -2.83 10.94
CA LEU A 320 2.07 -1.87 11.97
C LEU A 320 3.49 -2.13 12.49
N SER A 321 4.21 -1.05 12.75
CA SER A 321 5.49 -1.11 13.47
C SER A 321 5.24 -1.49 14.94
N TYR A 322 6.27 -2.02 15.60
CA TYR A 322 6.21 -2.28 17.03
C TYR A 322 5.81 -1.04 17.86
N ALA A 323 6.32 0.14 17.48
CA ALA A 323 6.00 1.41 18.13
C ALA A 323 4.51 1.73 18.08
N GLU A 324 3.89 1.48 16.93
CA GLU A 324 2.45 1.73 16.72
C GLU A 324 1.59 0.74 17.49
N VAL A 325 1.93 -0.54 17.49
CA VAL A 325 1.24 -1.55 18.28
C VAL A 325 1.35 -1.22 19.78
N LYS A 326 2.53 -0.86 20.26
CA LYS A 326 2.73 -0.51 21.66
C LYS A 326 1.99 0.78 22.06
N ALA A 327 1.96 1.79 21.19
CA ALA A 327 1.21 3.02 21.43
C ALA A 327 -0.31 2.76 21.51
N LEU A 328 -0.83 1.88 20.66
CA LEU A 328 -2.23 1.44 20.71
C LEU A 328 -2.52 0.69 22.01
N ALA A 329 -1.66 -0.26 22.39
CA ALA A 329 -1.81 -1.06 23.60
C ALA A 329 -1.76 -0.22 24.90
N THR A 330 -0.91 0.80 24.94
CA THR A 330 -0.76 1.67 26.12
C THR A 330 -1.73 2.85 26.13
N GLY A 331 -2.41 3.12 25.01
CA GLY A 331 -3.26 4.31 24.87
C GLY A 331 -2.51 5.65 24.94
N ASN A 332 -1.16 5.62 24.92
CA ASN A 332 -0.33 6.80 25.09
C ASN A 332 0.41 7.19 23.79
N PRO A 333 0.02 8.27 23.09
CA PRO A 333 0.66 8.70 21.86
C PRO A 333 2.13 9.11 22.04
N ALA A 334 2.55 9.55 23.23
CA ALA A 334 3.95 9.91 23.50
C ALA A 334 4.91 8.71 23.39
N VAL A 335 4.43 7.49 23.57
CA VAL A 335 5.21 6.25 23.35
C VAL A 335 5.62 6.16 21.89
N LYS A 336 4.72 6.46 20.95
CA LYS A 336 5.02 6.47 19.50
C LYS A 336 6.07 7.51 19.16
N GLU A 337 5.94 8.74 19.69
CA GLU A 337 6.88 9.83 19.46
C GLU A 337 8.29 9.50 20.00
N LYS A 338 8.38 9.02 21.26
CA LYS A 338 9.64 8.57 21.83
C LYS A 338 10.33 7.52 20.97
N MET A 339 9.59 6.52 20.50
CA MET A 339 10.15 5.43 19.72
C MET A 339 10.57 5.89 18.31
N ALA A 340 9.84 6.84 17.71
CA ALA A 340 10.26 7.47 16.47
C ALA A 340 11.59 8.20 16.63
N LEU A 341 11.75 8.97 17.70
CA LEU A 341 13.01 9.64 18.03
C LEU A 341 14.17 8.65 18.30
N ASP A 342 13.90 7.54 18.98
CA ASP A 342 14.90 6.49 19.21
C ASP A 342 15.38 5.86 17.88
N VAL A 343 14.47 5.64 16.92
CA VAL A 343 14.80 5.17 15.56
C VAL A 343 15.62 6.21 14.82
N ASP A 344 15.26 7.49 14.88
CA ASP A 344 16.00 8.57 14.22
C ASP A 344 17.42 8.70 14.78
N VAL A 345 17.59 8.59 16.10
CA VAL A 345 18.90 8.57 16.75
C VAL A 345 19.74 7.37 16.27
N ALA A 346 19.14 6.18 16.19
CA ALA A 346 19.83 4.99 15.69
C ALA A 346 20.24 5.15 14.21
N LYS A 347 19.36 5.71 13.38
CA LYS A 347 19.61 6.03 11.97
C LYS A 347 20.76 7.03 11.82
N LEU A 348 20.76 8.12 12.59
CA LEU A 348 21.84 9.12 12.56
C LEU A 348 23.17 8.53 12.99
N LYS A 349 23.20 7.66 14.00
CA LYS A 349 24.41 6.93 14.40
C LYS A 349 24.94 6.04 13.27
N LEU A 350 24.07 5.33 12.56
CA LEU A 350 24.46 4.50 11.42
C LEU A 350 24.97 5.34 10.25
N LEU A 351 24.29 6.44 9.93
CA LEU A 351 24.72 7.37 8.88
C LEU A 351 26.09 7.97 9.20
N LYS A 352 26.33 8.35 10.47
CA LYS A 352 27.65 8.81 10.93
C LYS A 352 28.71 7.74 10.74
N ALA A 353 28.45 6.50 11.15
CA ALA A 353 29.38 5.39 10.98
C ALA A 353 29.69 5.13 9.50
N ASN A 354 28.68 5.11 8.64
CA ASN A 354 28.84 4.93 7.19
C ASN A 354 29.62 6.09 6.56
N HIS A 355 29.37 7.34 6.99
CA HIS A 355 30.13 8.49 6.53
C HIS A 355 31.63 8.38 6.91
N MET A 356 31.92 8.02 8.15
CA MET A 356 33.30 7.81 8.61
C MET A 356 33.97 6.67 7.83
N ASN A 357 33.28 5.55 7.61
CA ASN A 357 33.83 4.43 6.82
C ASN A 357 34.11 4.85 5.37
N ASN A 358 33.21 5.62 4.74
CA ASN A 358 33.48 6.17 3.42
C ASN A 358 34.63 7.14 3.39
N GLN A 359 34.77 7.99 4.42
CA GLN A 359 35.90 8.90 4.56
C GLN A 359 37.21 8.12 4.66
N TYR A 360 37.31 7.12 5.53
CA TYR A 360 38.50 6.28 5.65
C TYR A 360 38.84 5.55 4.35
N ARG A 361 37.83 5.06 3.62
CA ARG A 361 38.06 4.45 2.31
C ARG A 361 38.64 5.43 1.31
N LEU A 362 38.09 6.65 1.24
CA LEU A 362 38.61 7.70 0.35
C LEU A 362 40.00 8.13 0.73
N GLU A 363 40.32 8.23 2.02
CA GLU A 363 41.67 8.52 2.52
C GLU A 363 42.65 7.42 2.09
N ASP A 364 42.25 6.13 2.18
CA ASP A 364 43.09 5.01 1.76
C ASP A 364 43.24 4.96 0.22
N ASP A 365 42.18 5.28 -0.52
CA ASP A 365 42.23 5.43 -1.98
C ASP A 365 43.19 6.54 -2.40
N ILE A 366 43.16 7.69 -1.75
CA ILE A 366 44.05 8.82 -2.05
C ILE A 366 45.50 8.48 -1.66
N ALA A 367 45.69 7.84 -0.50
CA ALA A 367 47.04 7.58 0.02
C ALA A 367 47.74 6.40 -0.67
N ARG A 368 46.96 5.37 -1.14
CA ARG A 368 47.53 4.10 -1.63
C ARG A 368 47.06 3.74 -3.02
N ASN A 369 45.72 3.64 -3.22
CA ASN A 369 45.18 3.05 -4.43
C ASN A 369 45.38 3.94 -5.67
N PHE A 370 45.07 5.22 -5.56
CA PHE A 370 45.24 6.14 -6.68
C PHE A 370 46.69 6.34 -7.10
N PRO A 371 47.67 6.52 -6.18
CA PRO A 371 49.07 6.59 -6.58
C PRO A 371 49.56 5.34 -7.30
N GLN A 372 49.14 4.13 -6.88
CA GLN A 372 49.51 2.89 -7.55
C GLN A 372 48.86 2.79 -8.95
N GLN A 373 47.59 3.18 -9.09
CA GLN A 373 46.92 3.21 -10.37
C GLN A 373 47.54 4.22 -11.33
N ILE A 374 47.87 5.41 -10.82
CA ILE A 374 48.54 6.45 -11.62
C ILE A 374 49.91 5.96 -12.10
N ALA A 375 50.73 5.36 -11.23
CA ALA A 375 52.02 4.80 -11.62
C ALA A 375 51.89 3.74 -12.72
N LYS A 376 50.95 2.80 -12.57
CA LYS A 376 50.68 1.75 -13.57
C LYS A 376 50.17 2.34 -14.89
N LEU A 377 49.25 3.30 -14.87
CA LEU A 377 48.77 3.94 -16.08
C LEU A 377 49.87 4.77 -16.77
N THR A 378 50.73 5.43 -15.98
CA THR A 378 51.87 6.16 -16.54
C THR A 378 52.83 5.22 -17.28
N GLU A 379 53.16 4.07 -16.70
CA GLU A 379 53.98 3.05 -17.36
C GLU A 379 53.36 2.57 -18.66
N ILE A 380 52.06 2.32 -18.68
CA ILE A 380 51.33 1.91 -19.89
C ILE A 380 51.36 3.02 -20.96
N ILE A 381 51.14 4.27 -20.55
CA ILE A 381 51.22 5.44 -21.47
C ILE A 381 52.61 5.59 -22.05
N ASP A 382 53.66 5.42 -21.26
CA ASP A 382 55.03 5.54 -21.76
C ASP A 382 55.37 4.38 -22.70
N SER A 383 54.91 3.18 -22.44
CA SER A 383 54.99 2.05 -23.37
C SER A 383 54.30 2.34 -24.70
N TYR A 384 53.10 2.85 -24.66
CA TYR A 384 52.39 3.21 -25.93
C TYR A 384 53.08 4.36 -26.68
N LYS A 385 53.65 5.35 -25.98
CA LYS A 385 54.43 6.40 -26.63
C LYS A 385 55.65 5.84 -27.35
N ALA A 386 56.37 4.89 -26.71
CA ALA A 386 57.47 4.19 -27.31
C ALA A 386 57.06 3.40 -28.56
N ASP A 387 55.93 2.67 -28.49
CA ASP A 387 55.38 1.91 -29.57
C ASP A 387 54.99 2.83 -30.74
N ILE A 388 54.36 3.97 -30.46
CA ILE A 388 53.99 4.98 -31.48
C ILE A 388 55.25 5.58 -32.16
N ALA A 389 56.28 5.88 -31.36
CA ALA A 389 57.54 6.39 -31.89
C ALA A 389 58.19 5.35 -32.84
N HIS A 390 58.26 4.10 -32.36
CA HIS A 390 58.80 2.98 -33.17
C HIS A 390 57.94 2.75 -34.42
N PHE A 391 56.61 2.73 -34.31
CA PHE A 391 55.76 2.63 -35.49
C PHE A 391 55.95 3.77 -36.48
N SER A 392 56.13 5.00 -35.96
CA SER A 392 56.31 6.17 -36.82
C SER A 392 57.66 6.14 -37.60
N GLU A 393 58.69 5.60 -36.97
CA GLU A 393 60.01 5.40 -37.57
C GLU A 393 60.02 4.33 -38.67
N TYR A 394 59.30 3.25 -38.44
CA TYR A 394 59.24 2.11 -39.36
C TYR A 394 57.99 2.07 -40.23
N LYS A 395 57.15 3.11 -40.17
CA LYS A 395 55.93 3.20 -40.99
C LYS A 395 56.26 3.24 -42.45
N ILE A 396 55.84 2.23 -43.18
CA ILE A 396 55.88 2.22 -44.62
C ILE A 396 54.83 3.22 -45.16
N THR A 397 55.27 4.35 -45.69
CA THR A 397 54.43 5.42 -46.21
C THR A 397 54.07 5.18 -47.70
N ASP A 398 54.88 4.41 -48.39
CA ASP A 398 54.69 4.03 -49.77
C ASP A 398 54.31 2.54 -49.85
N PRO A 399 53.12 2.23 -50.35
CA PRO A 399 52.68 0.82 -50.47
C PRO A 399 53.61 -0.05 -51.33
N GLU A 400 54.33 0.54 -52.29
CA GLU A 400 55.27 -0.18 -53.09
C GLU A 400 56.56 -0.62 -52.39
N GLN A 401 56.84 -0.04 -51.22
CA GLN A 401 57.96 -0.42 -50.37
C GLN A 401 57.57 -1.48 -49.32
N PHE A 402 56.34 -1.96 -49.35
CA PHE A 402 55.95 -3.02 -48.40
C PHE A 402 56.61 -4.33 -48.79
N SER A 403 57.32 -4.90 -47.83
CA SER A 403 57.93 -6.23 -47.94
C SER A 403 57.86 -6.91 -46.59
N MET A 404 57.31 -8.09 -46.55
CA MET A 404 57.24 -8.91 -45.33
C MET A 404 57.67 -10.33 -45.66
N GLU A 405 58.56 -10.88 -44.85
CA GLU A 405 58.97 -12.27 -44.95
C GLU A 405 58.33 -13.13 -43.87
N ILE A 406 57.65 -14.16 -44.27
CA ILE A 406 57.04 -15.16 -43.38
C ILE A 406 57.53 -16.55 -43.82
N SER A 407 58.25 -17.26 -42.94
CA SER A 407 58.74 -18.61 -43.18
C SER A 407 59.54 -18.73 -44.50
N GLY A 408 60.40 -17.76 -44.79
CA GLY A 408 61.21 -17.72 -46.00
C GLY A 408 60.52 -17.36 -47.30
N LYS A 409 59.26 -16.92 -47.22
CA LYS A 409 58.54 -16.36 -48.37
C LYS A 409 58.37 -14.84 -48.19
N VAL A 410 58.72 -14.09 -49.21
CA VAL A 410 58.58 -12.67 -49.25
C VAL A 410 57.21 -12.29 -49.86
N PHE A 411 56.47 -11.46 -49.14
CA PHE A 411 55.19 -10.88 -49.61
C PHE A 411 55.38 -9.40 -49.85
N THR A 412 55.06 -8.92 -51.00
CA THR A 412 55.19 -7.51 -51.44
C THR A 412 53.86 -6.80 -51.61
N GLU A 413 52.72 -7.48 -51.36
CA GLU A 413 51.36 -6.94 -51.40
C GLU A 413 50.72 -7.08 -50.03
N LYS A 414 49.92 -6.06 -49.61
CA LYS A 414 49.28 -5.96 -48.31
C LYS A 414 48.06 -6.87 -48.20
#